data_8d404b7224d7e2fa73c8873a2caf0f4a
#
_entry.id   8d404b7224d7e2fa73c8873a2caf0f4a
#
_cell.length_a   1.000
_cell.length_b   1.000
_cell.length_c   1.000
_cell.angle_alpha   90.00
_cell.angle_beta   90.00
_cell.angle_gamma   90.00
#
_symmetry.space_group_name_H-M   'P 1'
#
loop_
_entity.id
_entity.type
_entity.pdbx_description
1 polymer ?
#
loop_
_entity_poly.entity_id
_entity_poly.type
_entity_poly.pdbx_seq_one_letter_code
_entity_poly.pdbx_strand_id
1 'polypeptide(L)'
;MERAHSVAMDFHKIMGVPALCTGLFYSQKDHSFLPFTQKAEYLWSDAEDPEWWNFGKRTFECTKRMLSTRVAAVMEEYGPEVWGHLVDRLFGLGQTLADEVNRREHFELAMMPDANIVCFRCVPKAWRTASDEALEKFTLALRQLHLERGPQYVVLTRFGGQTWLRCTLMNPLTEPEDLTQMLDRLEQLALEITPQ
;
A
#
# COMPACT_ATOMS: atom_id res chain seq x y z
N MET A 1 18.40 -3.66 -0.23
CA MET A 1 18.40 -2.79 -1.43
C MET A 1 19.72 -2.77 -2.21
N GLU A 2 20.79 -3.32 -1.68
CA GLU A 2 22.15 -3.30 -2.28
C GLU A 2 22.27 -3.87 -3.70
N ARG A 3 21.32 -4.73 -4.11
CA ARG A 3 21.29 -5.34 -5.46
C ARG A 3 20.42 -4.61 -6.47
N ALA A 4 19.69 -3.58 -6.04
CA ALA A 4 18.79 -2.83 -6.92
C ALA A 4 19.58 -1.73 -7.66
N HIS A 5 19.37 -1.59 -8.97
CA HIS A 5 19.93 -0.48 -9.74
C HIS A 5 19.18 0.81 -9.49
N SER A 6 17.87 0.72 -9.26
CA SER A 6 17.01 1.84 -8.88
C SER A 6 15.87 1.36 -7.97
N VAL A 7 15.33 2.28 -7.17
CA VAL A 7 14.19 2.06 -6.26
C VAL A 7 13.22 3.21 -6.42
N ALA A 8 11.95 2.91 -6.70
CA ALA A 8 10.87 3.87 -6.64
C ALA A 8 10.18 3.80 -5.27
N MET A 9 9.95 4.95 -4.65
CA MET A 9 9.26 5.07 -3.36
C MET A 9 8.18 6.13 -3.42
N ASP A 10 6.94 5.73 -3.16
CA ASP A 10 5.78 6.62 -3.14
C ASP A 10 5.63 7.27 -1.77
N PHE A 11 6.14 8.48 -1.62
CA PHE A 11 5.98 9.28 -0.39
C PHE A 11 4.52 9.62 -0.10
N HIS A 12 3.68 9.66 -1.14
CA HIS A 12 2.23 9.91 -1.01
C HIS A 12 1.40 8.67 -0.64
N LYS A 13 2.04 7.56 -0.28
CA LYS A 13 1.40 6.36 0.27
C LYS A 13 1.71 6.25 1.76
N ILE A 14 2.45 5.22 2.14
CA ILE A 14 2.75 4.92 3.55
C ILE A 14 3.47 6.06 4.29
N MET A 15 4.19 6.93 3.58
CA MET A 15 4.90 8.06 4.19
C MET A 15 4.01 9.28 4.47
N GLY A 16 2.72 9.26 4.10
CA GLY A 16 1.74 10.30 4.43
C GLY A 16 1.96 11.67 3.78
N VAL A 17 2.91 11.79 2.86
CA VAL A 17 3.14 13.06 2.13
C VAL A 17 2.00 13.31 1.14
N PRO A 18 1.49 14.56 1.00
CA PRO A 18 0.40 14.85 0.08
C PRO A 18 0.67 14.41 -1.38
N ALA A 19 -0.34 13.82 -2.00
CA ALA A 19 -0.26 13.31 -3.38
C ALA A 19 -0.02 14.45 -4.42
N LEU A 20 0.60 14.17 -5.55
CA LEU A 20 1.37 12.98 -5.90
C LEU A 20 2.85 13.25 -5.61
N CYS A 21 3.55 12.35 -4.97
CA CYS A 21 4.98 12.52 -4.69
C CYS A 21 5.65 11.14 -4.68
N THR A 22 6.44 10.85 -5.71
CA THR A 22 7.24 9.62 -5.84
C THR A 22 8.70 9.99 -5.99
N GLY A 23 9.57 9.39 -5.19
CA GLY A 23 11.01 9.47 -5.33
C GLY A 23 11.54 8.30 -6.17
N LEU A 24 12.46 8.57 -7.07
CA LEU A 24 13.22 7.57 -7.80
C LEU A 24 14.69 7.68 -7.42
N PHE A 25 15.20 6.63 -6.79
CA PHE A 25 16.56 6.58 -6.27
C PHE A 25 17.40 5.62 -7.13
N TYR A 26 18.61 6.03 -7.46
CA TYR A 26 19.54 5.23 -8.25
C TYR A 26 20.75 4.84 -7.41
N SER A 27 21.24 3.59 -7.58
CA SER A 27 22.47 3.13 -6.92
C SER A 27 23.72 3.88 -7.40
N GLN A 28 23.68 4.36 -8.65
CA GLN A 28 24.70 5.22 -9.23
C GLN A 28 24.03 6.50 -9.75
N LYS A 29 24.54 7.66 -9.29
CA LYS A 29 23.92 8.97 -9.59
C LYS A 29 23.80 9.24 -11.10
N ASP A 30 24.78 8.82 -11.88
CA ASP A 30 24.86 9.07 -13.33
C ASP A 30 23.75 8.31 -14.09
N HIS A 31 23.27 7.20 -13.55
CA HIS A 31 22.18 6.44 -14.15
C HIS A 31 20.86 7.24 -14.19
N SER A 32 20.71 8.26 -13.35
CA SER A 32 19.52 9.11 -13.33
C SER A 32 19.37 9.98 -14.59
N PHE A 33 20.44 10.18 -15.34
CA PHE A 33 20.43 10.97 -16.58
C PHE A 33 20.12 10.14 -17.81
N LEU A 34 20.50 8.86 -17.83
CA LEU A 34 20.44 8.01 -19.01
C LEU A 34 19.08 7.96 -19.72
N PRO A 35 17.94 7.85 -19.02
CA PRO A 35 16.62 7.80 -19.64
C PRO A 35 16.20 9.14 -20.27
N PHE A 36 16.82 10.23 -19.85
CA PHE A 36 16.39 11.60 -20.18
C PHE A 36 17.40 12.33 -21.06
N THR A 37 18.41 11.63 -21.60
CA THR A 37 19.41 12.21 -22.47
C THR A 37 18.75 12.77 -23.74
N GLN A 38 18.81 14.07 -23.91
CA GLN A 38 18.29 14.78 -25.08
C GLN A 38 19.25 15.88 -25.51
N LYS A 39 19.20 16.25 -26.79
CA LYS A 39 19.96 17.37 -27.31
C LYS A 39 19.00 18.57 -27.43
N ALA A 40 19.29 19.63 -26.71
CA ALA A 40 18.53 20.86 -26.74
C ALA A 40 19.50 22.04 -26.55
N GLU A 41 20.02 22.57 -27.66
CA GLU A 41 21.10 23.57 -27.68
C GLU A 41 20.79 24.83 -26.87
N TYR A 42 19.51 25.18 -26.72
CA TYR A 42 19.10 26.38 -25.96
C TYR A 42 18.89 26.10 -24.45
N LEU A 43 18.87 24.85 -24.03
CA LEU A 43 18.63 24.46 -22.62
C LEU A 43 19.87 23.88 -21.94
N TRP A 44 20.80 23.31 -22.69
CA TRP A 44 21.92 22.58 -22.17
C TRP A 44 23.23 23.15 -22.68
N SER A 45 24.13 23.51 -21.78
CA SER A 45 25.52 23.76 -22.08
C SER A 45 26.26 22.42 -22.25
N ASP A 46 27.24 22.34 -23.13
CA ASP A 46 28.15 21.19 -23.26
C ASP A 46 29.16 21.08 -22.07
N ALA A 47 28.75 21.54 -20.89
CA ALA A 47 29.58 21.51 -19.70
C ALA A 47 29.87 20.06 -19.31
N GLU A 48 31.13 19.77 -19.03
CA GLU A 48 31.60 18.45 -18.52
C GLU A 48 30.95 18.08 -17.16
N ASP A 49 30.48 19.07 -16.39
CA ASP A 49 29.77 18.86 -15.13
C ASP A 49 28.32 18.42 -15.44
N PRO A 50 27.85 17.27 -14.93
CA PRO A 50 26.49 16.77 -15.11
C PRO A 50 25.40 17.68 -14.52
N GLU A 51 25.75 18.82 -13.89
CA GLU A 51 24.79 19.77 -13.30
C GLU A 51 23.72 19.03 -12.45
N TRP A 52 24.17 18.31 -11.45
CA TRP A 52 23.33 17.45 -10.60
C TRP A 52 22.08 18.15 -10.03
N TRP A 53 22.11 19.47 -9.90
CA TRP A 53 21.03 20.34 -9.44
C TRP A 53 20.01 20.65 -10.53
N ASN A 54 20.35 20.42 -11.81
CA ASN A 54 19.47 20.72 -12.95
C ASN A 54 18.49 19.56 -13.19
N PHE A 55 17.29 19.66 -12.61
CA PHE A 55 16.24 18.65 -12.79
C PHE A 55 15.75 18.50 -14.23
N GLY A 56 15.90 19.52 -15.06
CA GLY A 56 15.57 19.43 -16.48
C GLY A 56 16.30 18.31 -17.21
N LYS A 57 17.52 17.97 -16.76
CA LYS A 57 18.32 16.85 -17.30
C LYS A 57 17.84 15.46 -16.85
N ARG A 58 16.83 15.37 -15.98
CA ARG A 58 16.31 14.13 -15.38
C ARG A 58 14.81 13.97 -15.49
N THR A 59 14.17 14.66 -16.42
CA THR A 59 12.73 14.62 -16.62
C THR A 59 12.39 14.88 -18.08
N PHE A 60 11.25 14.37 -18.55
CA PHE A 60 10.68 14.72 -19.85
C PHE A 60 9.94 16.06 -19.84
N GLU A 61 9.53 16.51 -18.67
CA GLU A 61 8.76 17.73 -18.52
C GLU A 61 9.67 18.94 -18.39
N CYS A 62 9.54 19.90 -19.31
CA CYS A 62 10.30 21.14 -19.29
C CYS A 62 9.97 21.98 -18.05
N THR A 63 8.70 21.96 -17.60
CA THR A 63 8.24 22.65 -16.39
C THR A 63 7.61 21.64 -15.45
N LYS A 64 8.14 21.52 -14.23
CA LYS A 64 7.70 20.55 -13.25
C LYS A 64 7.50 21.18 -11.88
N ARG A 65 6.49 20.72 -11.14
CA ARG A 65 6.32 21.11 -9.74
C ARG A 65 7.46 20.52 -8.89
N MET A 66 8.02 21.33 -8.00
CA MET A 66 9.03 20.91 -7.05
C MET A 66 8.39 20.08 -5.92
N LEU A 67 8.09 18.82 -6.20
CA LEU A 67 7.40 17.92 -5.24
C LEU A 67 8.29 17.58 -4.03
N SER A 68 9.61 17.65 -4.18
CA SER A 68 10.56 17.42 -3.10
C SER A 68 10.40 18.39 -1.93
N THR A 69 9.84 19.58 -2.15
CA THR A 69 9.56 20.55 -1.05
C THR A 69 8.58 19.98 -0.03
N ARG A 70 7.65 19.12 -0.45
CA ARG A 70 6.71 18.45 0.48
C ARG A 70 7.42 17.47 1.40
N VAL A 71 8.36 16.71 0.84
CA VAL A 71 9.20 15.78 1.62
C VAL A 71 10.11 16.57 2.56
N ALA A 72 10.77 17.63 2.06
CA ALA A 72 11.62 18.49 2.87
C ALA A 72 10.85 19.16 4.02
N ALA A 73 9.63 19.64 3.76
CA ALA A 73 8.80 20.26 4.81
C ALA A 73 8.43 19.27 5.93
N VAL A 74 8.12 18.01 5.60
CA VAL A 74 7.85 16.99 6.61
C VAL A 74 9.12 16.67 7.41
N MET A 75 10.27 16.57 6.75
CA MET A 75 11.54 16.31 7.42
C MET A 75 11.96 17.47 8.33
N GLU A 76 11.73 18.71 7.92
CA GLU A 76 12.06 19.90 8.68
C GLU A 76 11.18 20.02 9.93
N GLU A 77 9.88 19.76 9.79
CA GLU A 77 8.91 19.92 10.90
C GLU A 77 8.99 18.78 11.92
N TYR A 78 9.10 17.52 11.46
CA TYR A 78 8.97 16.34 12.32
C TYR A 78 10.27 15.55 12.50
N GLY A 79 11.32 15.88 11.78
CA GLY A 79 12.58 15.13 11.75
C GLY A 79 12.49 13.86 10.85
N PRO A 80 13.65 13.28 10.49
CA PRO A 80 13.72 12.12 9.58
C PRO A 80 13.14 10.83 10.19
N GLU A 81 13.09 10.72 11.53
CA GLU A 81 12.59 9.56 12.25
C GLU A 81 11.07 9.39 12.17
N VAL A 82 10.33 10.44 11.78
CA VAL A 82 8.86 10.40 11.68
C VAL A 82 8.38 9.24 10.80
N TRP A 83 9.09 8.98 9.71
CA TRP A 83 8.70 7.89 8.80
C TRP A 83 9.01 6.50 9.37
N GLY A 84 10.08 6.36 10.16
CA GLY A 84 10.36 5.14 10.90
C GLY A 84 9.22 4.80 11.86
N HIS A 85 8.84 5.75 12.72
CA HIS A 85 7.72 5.59 13.66
C HIS A 85 6.38 5.29 12.95
N LEU A 86 6.13 5.98 11.83
CA LEU A 86 4.92 5.75 11.04
C LEU A 86 4.88 4.34 10.44
N VAL A 87 5.99 3.89 9.85
CA VAL A 87 6.10 2.55 9.27
C VAL A 87 5.95 1.49 10.35
N ASP A 88 6.64 1.62 11.48
CA ASP A 88 6.54 0.69 12.60
C ASP A 88 5.10 0.59 13.13
N ARG A 89 4.41 1.72 13.28
CA ARG A 89 3.00 1.76 13.66
C ARG A 89 2.12 1.00 12.68
N LEU A 90 2.25 1.29 11.38
CA LEU A 90 1.41 0.68 10.34
C LEU A 90 1.70 -0.82 10.16
N PHE A 91 2.95 -1.23 10.28
CA PHE A 91 3.34 -2.64 10.24
C PHE A 91 2.82 -3.38 11.47
N GLY A 92 2.92 -2.75 12.65
CA GLY A 92 2.33 -3.27 13.88
C GLY A 92 0.83 -3.49 13.80
N LEU A 93 0.08 -2.57 13.17
CA LEU A 93 -1.34 -2.77 12.89
C LEU A 93 -1.59 -3.97 11.95
N GLY A 94 -0.70 -4.19 10.97
CA GLY A 94 -0.76 -5.38 10.10
C GLY A 94 -0.64 -6.68 10.88
N GLN A 95 0.31 -6.75 11.82
CA GLN A 95 0.46 -7.91 12.70
C GLN A 95 -0.77 -8.08 13.61
N THR A 96 -1.26 -6.98 14.20
CA THR A 96 -2.46 -6.99 15.06
C THR A 96 -3.68 -7.54 14.31
N LEU A 97 -3.92 -7.10 13.08
CA LEU A 97 -5.03 -7.64 12.27
C LEU A 97 -4.82 -9.12 11.96
N ALA A 98 -3.61 -9.54 11.59
CA ALA A 98 -3.32 -10.94 11.29
C ALA A 98 -3.52 -11.85 12.51
N ASP A 99 -3.09 -11.40 13.69
CA ASP A 99 -3.29 -12.12 14.95
C ASP A 99 -4.77 -12.23 15.30
N GLU A 100 -5.54 -11.16 15.10
CA GLU A 100 -6.98 -11.17 15.36
C GLU A 100 -7.72 -12.09 14.38
N VAL A 101 -7.35 -12.10 13.09
CA VAL A 101 -7.86 -13.05 12.09
C VAL A 101 -7.59 -14.50 12.53
N ASN A 102 -6.37 -14.80 12.96
CA ASN A 102 -5.98 -16.16 13.38
C ASN A 102 -6.67 -16.63 14.68
N ARG A 103 -7.12 -15.72 15.55
CA ARG A 103 -7.89 -16.07 16.77
C ARG A 103 -9.33 -16.45 16.49
N ARG A 104 -9.88 -16.09 15.33
CA ARG A 104 -11.29 -16.26 15.01
C ARG A 104 -11.53 -17.53 14.19
N GLU A 105 -12.50 -18.34 14.63
CA GLU A 105 -12.82 -19.62 14.00
C GLU A 105 -13.27 -19.49 12.53
N HIS A 106 -13.93 -18.38 12.20
CA HIS A 106 -14.55 -18.15 10.88
C HIS A 106 -13.67 -17.39 9.92
N PHE A 107 -12.40 -17.16 10.25
CA PHE A 107 -11.48 -16.48 9.36
C PHE A 107 -10.26 -17.34 9.04
N GLU A 108 -9.69 -17.08 7.88
CA GLU A 108 -8.45 -17.67 7.41
C GLU A 108 -7.52 -16.56 6.92
N LEU A 109 -6.27 -16.62 7.33
CA LEU A 109 -5.21 -15.74 6.88
C LEU A 109 -4.52 -16.36 5.67
N ALA A 110 -4.32 -15.59 4.59
CA ALA A 110 -3.60 -16.10 3.41
C ALA A 110 -2.13 -16.39 3.71
N MET A 111 -1.50 -15.51 4.48
CA MET A 111 -0.13 -15.62 4.99
C MET A 111 0.11 -14.56 6.05
N MET A 112 1.08 -14.76 6.94
CA MET A 112 1.54 -13.72 7.86
C MET A 112 2.08 -12.53 7.05
N PRO A 113 1.66 -11.30 7.38
CA PRO A 113 2.11 -10.13 6.65
C PRO A 113 3.54 -9.74 7.03
N ASP A 114 4.37 -9.43 6.03
CA ASP A 114 5.69 -8.81 6.23
C ASP A 114 5.61 -7.28 6.36
N ALA A 115 4.42 -6.70 6.12
CA ALA A 115 4.19 -5.27 6.09
C ALA A 115 2.75 -4.95 6.54
N ASN A 116 2.24 -3.79 6.12
CA ASN A 116 0.90 -3.28 6.43
C ASN A 116 -0.22 -3.80 5.51
N ILE A 117 0.02 -4.86 4.75
CA ILE A 117 -0.98 -5.47 3.85
C ILE A 117 -1.36 -6.84 4.41
N VAL A 118 -2.65 -7.02 4.71
CA VAL A 118 -3.19 -8.26 5.26
C VAL A 118 -4.24 -8.82 4.31
N CYS A 119 -4.05 -10.07 3.90
CA CYS A 119 -4.98 -10.82 3.06
C CYS A 119 -5.63 -11.93 3.88
N PHE A 120 -6.95 -11.93 3.94
CA PHE A 120 -7.73 -12.87 4.72
C PHE A 120 -9.07 -13.14 4.07
N ARG A 121 -9.81 -14.15 4.53
CA ARG A 121 -11.17 -14.42 4.12
C ARG A 121 -12.03 -14.90 5.28
N CYS A 122 -13.32 -14.63 5.21
CA CYS A 122 -14.30 -15.19 6.11
C CYS A 122 -14.79 -16.54 5.55
N VAL A 123 -14.75 -17.61 6.36
CA VAL A 123 -15.20 -18.96 5.99
C VAL A 123 -16.06 -19.51 7.12
N PRO A 124 -17.34 -19.11 7.21
CA PRO A 124 -18.27 -19.66 8.20
C PRO A 124 -18.42 -21.18 8.06
N LYS A 125 -18.83 -21.88 9.12
CA LYS A 125 -18.97 -23.34 9.14
C LYS A 125 -19.76 -23.90 7.96
N ALA A 126 -20.84 -23.22 7.55
CA ALA A 126 -21.67 -23.61 6.43
C ALA A 126 -20.96 -23.58 5.07
N TRP A 127 -19.84 -22.87 4.97
CA TRP A 127 -19.06 -22.68 3.75
C TRP A 127 -17.76 -23.49 3.71
N ARG A 128 -17.39 -24.20 4.76
CA ARG A 128 -16.12 -24.97 4.84
C ARG A 128 -16.03 -26.12 3.85
N THR A 129 -17.16 -26.65 3.38
CA THR A 129 -17.22 -27.75 2.40
C THR A 129 -17.62 -27.25 1.02
N ALA A 130 -17.74 -25.94 0.84
CA ALA A 130 -18.08 -25.34 -0.44
C ALA A 130 -16.93 -25.46 -1.45
N SER A 131 -17.25 -25.48 -2.73
CA SER A 131 -16.24 -25.41 -3.79
C SER A 131 -15.54 -24.05 -3.79
N ASP A 132 -14.34 -23.98 -4.34
CA ASP A 132 -13.59 -22.71 -4.48
C ASP A 132 -14.40 -21.66 -5.22
N GLU A 133 -15.17 -22.07 -6.25
CA GLU A 133 -16.05 -21.16 -7.01
C GLU A 133 -17.19 -20.60 -6.14
N ALA A 134 -17.81 -21.45 -5.32
CA ALA A 134 -18.87 -21.00 -4.41
C ALA A 134 -18.32 -20.06 -3.34
N LEU A 135 -17.14 -20.36 -2.78
CA LEU A 135 -16.47 -19.53 -1.80
C LEU A 135 -16.00 -18.18 -2.40
N GLU A 136 -15.59 -18.18 -3.67
CA GLU A 136 -15.29 -16.92 -4.39
C GLU A 136 -16.56 -16.05 -4.49
N LYS A 137 -17.69 -16.61 -4.96
CA LYS A 137 -18.97 -15.89 -5.03
C LYS A 137 -19.41 -15.35 -3.68
N PHE A 138 -19.26 -16.16 -2.63
CA PHE A 138 -19.51 -15.72 -1.25
C PHE A 138 -18.64 -14.54 -0.84
N THR A 139 -17.32 -14.61 -1.08
CA THR A 139 -16.37 -13.54 -0.73
C THR A 139 -16.69 -12.24 -1.46
N LEU A 140 -17.06 -12.33 -2.74
CA LEU A 140 -17.51 -11.18 -3.53
C LEU A 140 -18.78 -10.55 -2.95
N ALA A 141 -19.79 -11.36 -2.63
CA ALA A 141 -21.04 -10.90 -2.02
C ALA A 141 -20.81 -10.27 -0.64
N LEU A 142 -20.03 -10.92 0.21
CA LEU A 142 -19.67 -10.41 1.54
C LEU A 142 -18.95 -9.05 1.45
N ARG A 143 -17.98 -8.93 0.57
CA ARG A 143 -17.29 -7.66 0.33
C ARG A 143 -18.25 -6.58 -0.14
N GLN A 144 -19.18 -6.90 -1.04
CA GLN A 144 -20.17 -5.94 -1.54
C GLN A 144 -21.07 -5.45 -0.40
N LEU A 145 -21.63 -6.36 0.40
CA LEU A 145 -22.44 -6.00 1.57
C LEU A 145 -21.67 -5.14 2.57
N HIS A 146 -20.40 -5.48 2.80
CA HIS A 146 -19.55 -4.69 3.70
C HIS A 146 -19.32 -3.27 3.19
N LEU A 147 -19.11 -3.08 1.88
CA LEU A 147 -18.97 -1.73 1.30
C LEU A 147 -20.25 -0.90 1.37
N GLU A 148 -21.39 -1.54 1.25
CA GLU A 148 -22.69 -0.86 1.28
C GLU A 148 -23.10 -0.45 2.71
N ARG A 149 -22.69 -1.22 3.71
CA ARG A 149 -23.22 -1.12 5.08
C ARG A 149 -22.16 -0.92 6.16
N GLY A 150 -20.89 -1.07 5.83
CA GLY A 150 -19.77 -0.89 6.76
C GLY A 150 -19.08 0.46 6.58
N PRO A 151 -18.42 0.97 7.63
CA PRO A 151 -17.64 2.21 7.54
C PRO A 151 -16.24 2.01 6.95
N GLN A 152 -15.74 0.77 6.92
CA GLN A 152 -14.38 0.48 6.46
C GLN A 152 -14.36 0.09 4.98
N TYR A 153 -13.29 0.48 4.29
CA TYR A 153 -13.06 0.11 2.90
C TYR A 153 -12.12 -1.10 2.81
N VAL A 154 -12.64 -2.20 2.28
CA VAL A 154 -11.89 -3.45 2.05
C VAL A 154 -11.89 -3.77 0.57
N VAL A 155 -10.73 -4.12 0.02
CA VAL A 155 -10.58 -4.52 -1.39
C VAL A 155 -10.44 -6.03 -1.55
N LEU A 156 -10.47 -6.48 -2.79
CA LEU A 156 -10.22 -7.87 -3.15
C LEU A 156 -8.83 -8.04 -3.77
N THR A 157 -8.25 -9.21 -3.60
CA THR A 157 -7.05 -9.63 -4.31
C THR A 157 -7.14 -11.12 -4.66
N ARG A 158 -6.33 -11.56 -5.64
CA ARG A 158 -6.15 -13.00 -5.94
C ARG A 158 -4.76 -13.44 -5.53
N PHE A 159 -4.71 -14.51 -4.77
CA PHE A 159 -3.47 -15.14 -4.33
C PHE A 159 -3.66 -16.66 -4.28
N GLY A 160 -2.70 -17.43 -4.83
CA GLY A 160 -2.80 -18.89 -4.88
C GLY A 160 -4.03 -19.41 -5.65
N GLY A 161 -4.51 -18.67 -6.64
CA GLY A 161 -5.72 -19.03 -7.40
C GLY A 161 -7.04 -18.71 -6.70
N GLN A 162 -7.01 -18.24 -5.45
CA GLN A 162 -8.18 -17.95 -4.61
C GLN A 162 -8.39 -16.44 -4.45
N THR A 163 -9.63 -16.04 -4.17
CA THR A 163 -10.02 -14.64 -3.92
C THR A 163 -10.03 -14.36 -2.42
N TRP A 164 -9.38 -13.25 -2.02
CA TRP A 164 -9.19 -12.82 -0.64
C TRP A 164 -9.67 -11.39 -0.43
N LEU A 165 -10.16 -11.09 0.75
CA LEU A 165 -10.26 -9.73 1.25
C LEU A 165 -8.86 -9.21 1.54
N ARG A 166 -8.59 -7.96 1.21
CA ARG A 166 -7.29 -7.32 1.43
C ARG A 166 -7.47 -5.98 2.10
N CYS A 167 -6.82 -5.81 3.23
CA CYS A 167 -6.66 -4.53 3.91
C CYS A 167 -5.25 -4.00 3.68
N THR A 168 -5.13 -2.71 3.36
CA THR A 168 -3.87 -1.98 3.37
C THR A 168 -3.98 -0.92 4.46
N LEU A 169 -3.30 -1.15 5.58
CA LEU A 169 -3.40 -0.30 6.76
C LEU A 169 -2.47 0.89 6.58
N MET A 170 -3.04 2.04 6.20
CA MET A 170 -2.29 3.26 5.87
C MET A 170 -2.67 4.45 6.76
N ASN A 171 -3.74 4.35 7.55
CA ASN A 171 -4.14 5.40 8.47
C ASN A 171 -3.47 5.16 9.84
N PRO A 172 -2.55 6.04 10.29
CA PRO A 172 -1.88 5.87 11.58
C PRO A 172 -2.81 6.06 12.78
N LEU A 173 -4.01 6.60 12.56
CA LEU A 173 -5.04 6.79 13.59
C LEU A 173 -5.94 5.57 13.76
N THR A 174 -5.76 4.52 12.96
CA THR A 174 -6.45 3.24 13.15
C THR A 174 -6.04 2.62 14.49
N GLU A 175 -7.01 2.23 15.29
CA GLU A 175 -6.81 1.54 16.56
C GLU A 175 -7.16 0.03 16.43
N PRO A 176 -6.65 -0.83 17.32
CA PRO A 176 -6.96 -2.26 17.33
C PRO A 176 -8.46 -2.55 17.36
N GLU A 177 -9.22 -1.71 18.04
CA GLU A 177 -10.67 -1.80 18.16
C GLU A 177 -11.38 -1.63 16.82
N ASP A 178 -10.87 -0.78 15.93
CA ASP A 178 -11.42 -0.59 14.58
C ASP A 178 -11.29 -1.88 13.75
N LEU A 179 -10.16 -2.59 13.92
CA LEU A 179 -9.88 -3.87 13.25
C LEU A 179 -10.81 -4.97 13.75
N THR A 180 -11.01 -5.03 15.07
CA THR A 180 -11.94 -5.96 15.71
C THR A 180 -13.37 -5.72 15.24
N GLN A 181 -13.84 -4.47 15.24
CA GLN A 181 -15.17 -4.10 14.78
C GLN A 181 -15.38 -4.42 13.29
N MET A 182 -14.35 -4.25 12.45
CA MET A 182 -14.41 -4.64 11.05
C MET A 182 -14.65 -6.13 10.87
N LEU A 183 -13.93 -6.97 11.62
CA LEU A 183 -14.10 -8.42 11.57
C LEU A 183 -15.44 -8.86 12.12
N ASP A 184 -15.91 -8.27 13.24
CA ASP A 184 -17.25 -8.52 13.81
C ASP A 184 -18.33 -8.21 12.79
N ARG A 185 -18.18 -7.10 12.07
CA ARG A 185 -19.12 -6.70 11.03
C ARG A 185 -19.14 -7.69 9.87
N LEU A 186 -17.98 -8.14 9.43
CA LEU A 186 -17.88 -9.16 8.37
C LEU A 186 -18.55 -10.48 8.80
N GLU A 187 -18.36 -10.93 10.04
CA GLU A 187 -19.03 -12.12 10.57
C GLU A 187 -20.56 -11.96 10.59
N GLN A 188 -21.07 -10.80 11.02
CA GLN A 188 -22.51 -10.52 11.03
C GLN A 188 -23.09 -10.55 9.61
N LEU A 189 -22.44 -9.89 8.65
CA LEU A 189 -22.90 -9.86 7.26
C LEU A 189 -22.81 -11.23 6.57
N ALA A 190 -21.82 -12.05 6.95
CA ALA A 190 -21.67 -13.40 6.44
C ALA A 190 -22.86 -14.31 6.76
N LEU A 191 -23.57 -14.06 7.87
CA LEU A 191 -24.78 -14.81 8.24
C LEU A 191 -25.98 -14.52 7.33
N GLU A 192 -25.98 -13.41 6.60
CA GLU A 192 -27.05 -13.05 5.67
C GLU A 192 -26.90 -13.76 4.32
N ILE A 193 -25.73 -14.34 4.02
CA ILE A 193 -25.43 -15.00 2.76
C ILE A 193 -25.60 -16.51 2.94
N THR A 194 -26.64 -17.07 2.35
CA THR A 194 -26.91 -18.52 2.40
C THR A 194 -26.16 -19.27 1.31
N PRO A 195 -25.61 -20.47 1.59
CA PRO A 195 -25.12 -21.37 0.54
C PRO A 195 -26.24 -21.70 -0.45
N GLN A 196 -25.92 -21.56 -1.75
CA GLN A 196 -26.82 -22.00 -2.84
C GLN A 196 -26.46 -23.40 -3.29
#